data_9e4afa0cfeddb026ede4e8287c805a1c
#
_entry.id   9e4afa0cfeddb026ede4e8287c805a1c
#
_cell.length_a   1.000
_cell.length_b   1.000
_cell.length_c   1.000
_cell.angle_alpha   90.00
_cell.angle_beta   90.00
_cell.angle_gamma   90.00
#
_symmetry.space_group_name_H-M   'P 1'
#
loop_
_entity.id
_entity.type
_entity.pdbx_description
1 polymer ?
#
loop_
_entity_poly.entity_id
_entity_poly.type
_entity_poly.pdbx_seq_one_letter_code
_entity_poly.pdbx_strand_id
1 'polypeptide(L)'
;KLLALDMVDVLDESAREWGAVNTILFEGQDDNGEWRALRDFETAPHQLRSHGFNTDADGITQSLREDLGMEVRGENVLLLGAGGAGHVAALKLAATGVRQLHIVNRTVSKAESIANEIRTRFPAVEIAVGYPKDKDTEMDLVLNCTSLGLAKGDALPLDTGAFSLDKTRAVYDMIYQPAETPLLAAARAAGCQTA
;
A
#
# COMPACT_ATOMS: atom_id res chain seq x y z
N LYS A 1 6.49 -9.10 -3.73
CA LYS A 1 5.40 -9.38 -2.77
C LYS A 1 4.38 -10.37 -3.33
N LEU A 2 3.81 -10.16 -4.53
CA LEU A 2 2.83 -11.07 -5.15
C LEU A 2 3.43 -12.44 -5.49
N LEU A 3 4.63 -12.49 -6.06
CA LEU A 3 5.32 -13.75 -6.39
C LEU A 3 5.64 -14.61 -5.15
N ALA A 4 5.84 -13.99 -3.99
CA ALA A 4 6.17 -14.69 -2.78
C ALA A 4 4.99 -15.50 -2.20
N LEU A 5 3.75 -15.23 -2.61
CA LEU A 5 2.57 -16.02 -2.23
C LEU A 5 2.71 -17.49 -2.60
N ASP A 6 3.23 -17.76 -3.81
CA ASP A 6 3.37 -19.12 -4.34
C ASP A 6 4.70 -19.79 -3.92
N MET A 7 5.55 -19.05 -3.19
CA MET A 7 6.90 -19.52 -2.83
C MET A 7 7.05 -19.92 -1.37
N VAL A 8 6.07 -19.63 -0.52
CA VAL A 8 6.09 -19.97 0.91
C VAL A 8 5.27 -21.22 1.18
N ASP A 9 5.70 -22.03 2.16
CA ASP A 9 5.02 -23.27 2.52
C ASP A 9 3.71 -23.02 3.25
N VAL A 10 3.65 -21.96 4.06
CA VAL A 10 2.47 -21.57 4.83
C VAL A 10 2.21 -20.08 4.63
N LEU A 11 0.93 -19.74 4.44
CA LEU A 11 0.46 -18.35 4.41
C LEU A 11 -0.28 -18.05 5.72
N ASP A 12 0.11 -16.97 6.38
CA ASP A 12 -0.66 -16.35 7.45
C ASP A 12 -1.97 -15.75 6.94
N GLU A 13 -2.94 -15.55 7.83
CA GLU A 13 -4.23 -14.94 7.47
C GLU A 13 -4.04 -13.57 6.85
N SER A 14 -3.13 -12.75 7.40
CA SER A 14 -2.81 -11.43 6.85
C SER A 14 -2.31 -11.49 5.40
N ALA A 15 -1.45 -12.49 5.06
CA ALA A 15 -0.98 -12.65 3.70
C ALA A 15 -2.07 -13.13 2.74
N ARG A 16 -3.00 -13.97 3.21
CA ARG A 16 -4.15 -14.44 2.42
C ARG A 16 -5.15 -13.32 2.18
N GLU A 17 -5.47 -12.55 3.21
CA GLU A 17 -6.44 -11.46 3.15
C GLU A 17 -6.04 -10.40 2.13
N TRP A 18 -4.75 -10.00 2.14
CA TRP A 18 -4.24 -8.92 1.30
C TRP A 18 -3.58 -9.39 0.00
N GLY A 19 -3.51 -10.70 -0.24
CA GLY A 19 -2.96 -11.27 -1.48
C GLY A 19 -1.49 -10.90 -1.71
N ALA A 20 -0.69 -10.75 -0.66
CA ALA A 20 0.72 -10.40 -0.77
C ALA A 20 1.52 -10.81 0.46
N VAL A 21 2.76 -11.26 0.26
CA VAL A 21 3.75 -11.54 1.31
C VAL A 21 4.84 -10.46 1.28
N ASN A 22 5.13 -9.83 2.41
CA ASN A 22 6.25 -8.90 2.57
C ASN A 22 7.27 -9.39 3.63
N THR A 23 6.87 -10.31 4.49
CA THR A 23 7.69 -10.87 5.56
C THR A 23 7.64 -12.38 5.50
N ILE A 24 8.80 -13.04 5.61
CA ILE A 24 8.90 -14.49 5.65
C ILE A 24 9.64 -14.88 6.92
N LEU A 25 8.99 -15.71 7.74
CA LEU A 25 9.61 -16.36 8.89
C LEU A 25 10.01 -17.78 8.47
N PHE A 26 11.27 -18.12 8.68
CA PHE A 26 11.71 -19.51 8.59
C PHE A 26 11.53 -20.17 9.94
N GLU A 27 10.86 -21.31 9.95
CA GLU A 27 10.53 -22.09 11.14
C GLU A 27 11.13 -23.49 11.03
N GLY A 28 11.51 -24.03 12.19
CA GLY A 28 11.92 -25.42 12.34
C GLY A 28 10.94 -26.18 13.23
N GLN A 29 10.81 -27.48 13.03
CA GLN A 29 10.03 -28.34 13.92
C GLN A 29 10.94 -28.90 15.00
N ASP A 30 10.55 -28.76 16.29
CA ASP A 30 11.27 -29.33 17.43
C ASP A 30 10.91 -30.80 17.64
N ASP A 31 11.56 -31.44 18.61
CA ASP A 31 11.37 -32.86 18.94
C ASP A 31 9.95 -33.20 19.44
N ASN A 32 9.18 -32.18 19.86
CA ASN A 32 7.79 -32.31 20.27
C ASN A 32 6.82 -32.10 19.10
N GLY A 33 7.33 -31.78 17.91
CA GLY A 33 6.53 -31.52 16.74
C GLY A 33 6.01 -30.09 16.67
N GLU A 34 6.46 -29.15 17.53
CA GLU A 34 6.05 -27.76 17.53
C GLU A 34 6.93 -26.93 16.60
N TRP A 35 6.30 -26.01 15.86
CA TRP A 35 7.00 -25.08 14.96
C TRP A 35 7.43 -23.83 15.71
N ARG A 36 8.74 -23.49 15.62
CA ARG A 36 9.33 -22.30 16.22
C ARG A 36 10.24 -21.60 15.23
N ALA A 37 10.54 -20.32 15.48
CA ALA A 37 11.44 -19.56 14.63
C ALA A 37 12.80 -20.27 14.52
N LEU A 38 13.34 -20.37 13.30
CA LEU A 38 14.60 -21.09 13.04
C LEU A 38 15.76 -20.54 13.88
N ARG A 39 15.76 -19.25 14.17
CA ARG A 39 16.78 -18.59 15.03
C ARG A 39 16.81 -19.10 16.48
N ASP A 40 15.76 -19.79 16.95
CA ASP A 40 15.63 -20.28 18.32
C ASP A 40 16.21 -21.69 18.49
N PHE A 41 16.78 -22.27 17.42
CA PHE A 41 17.43 -23.58 17.40
C PHE A 41 18.95 -23.45 17.52
N GLU A 42 19.56 -24.20 18.43
CA GLU A 42 21.02 -24.30 18.54
C GLU A 42 21.61 -25.24 17.47
N THR A 43 20.83 -26.21 17.03
CA THR A 43 21.19 -27.19 15.99
C THR A 43 20.14 -27.19 14.91
N ALA A 44 20.50 -27.58 13.68
CA ALA A 44 19.57 -27.62 12.56
C ALA A 44 18.39 -28.56 12.84
N PRO A 45 17.13 -28.11 12.76
CA PRO A 45 15.96 -28.95 12.97
C PRO A 45 15.78 -29.92 11.80
N HIS A 46 15.04 -31.00 12.02
CA HIS A 46 14.81 -32.04 11.03
C HIS A 46 13.86 -31.59 9.90
N GLN A 47 12.96 -30.70 10.18
CA GLN A 47 12.02 -30.13 9.22
C GLN A 47 12.07 -28.60 9.26
N LEU A 48 11.96 -28.02 8.08
CA LEU A 48 11.95 -26.57 7.87
C LEU A 48 10.70 -26.20 7.08
N ARG A 49 10.16 -25.02 7.37
CA ARG A 49 9.14 -24.38 6.54
C ARG A 49 9.33 -22.87 6.49
N SER A 50 8.81 -22.27 5.45
CA SER A 50 8.67 -20.82 5.30
C SER A 50 7.22 -20.40 5.58
N HIS A 51 7.04 -19.40 6.44
CA HIS A 51 5.74 -18.86 6.80
C HIS A 51 5.67 -17.41 6.38
N GLY A 52 4.74 -17.08 5.47
CA GLY A 52 4.61 -15.76 4.86
C GLY A 52 3.54 -14.92 5.53
N PHE A 53 3.88 -13.65 5.83
CA PHE A 53 3.02 -12.65 6.48
C PHE A 53 2.90 -11.40 5.63
N ASN A 54 1.84 -10.62 5.89
CA ASN A 54 1.72 -9.25 5.41
C ASN A 54 1.56 -8.28 6.59
N THR A 55 2.55 -7.42 6.76
CA THR A 55 2.56 -6.39 7.80
C THR A 55 2.32 -4.97 7.24
N ASP A 56 2.26 -4.82 5.90
CA ASP A 56 2.09 -3.52 5.26
C ASP A 56 0.68 -2.95 5.48
N ALA A 57 -0.34 -3.81 5.41
CA ALA A 57 -1.73 -3.36 5.43
C ALA A 57 -2.07 -2.57 6.70
N ASP A 58 -1.75 -3.13 7.87
CA ASP A 58 -2.01 -2.45 9.14
C ASP A 58 -1.07 -1.25 9.32
N GLY A 59 0.18 -1.37 8.89
CA GLY A 59 1.14 -0.27 8.88
C GLY A 59 0.64 0.96 8.15
N ILE A 60 -0.01 0.83 6.98
CA ILE A 60 -0.54 1.96 6.21
C ILE A 60 -1.55 2.77 7.02
N THR A 61 -2.58 2.14 7.57
CA THR A 61 -3.62 2.86 8.32
C THR A 61 -3.12 3.39 9.65
N GLN A 62 -2.18 2.69 10.28
CA GLN A 62 -1.51 3.15 11.50
C GLN A 62 -0.67 4.39 11.22
N SER A 63 0.18 4.38 10.19
CA SER A 63 1.01 5.53 9.83
C SER A 63 0.18 6.75 9.44
N LEU A 64 -0.91 6.58 8.68
CA LEU A 64 -1.80 7.70 8.35
C LEU A 64 -2.40 8.35 9.61
N ARG A 65 -2.71 7.54 10.63
CA ARG A 65 -3.21 8.03 11.91
C ARG A 65 -2.11 8.72 12.74
N GLU A 66 -0.95 8.10 12.85
CA GLU A 66 0.16 8.59 13.68
C GLU A 66 0.82 9.83 13.08
N ASP A 67 1.09 9.83 11.77
CA ASP A 67 1.86 10.89 11.11
C ASP A 67 0.99 12.06 10.64
N LEU A 68 -0.26 11.79 10.22
CA LEU A 68 -1.18 12.80 9.68
C LEU A 68 -2.40 13.06 10.57
N GLY A 69 -2.60 12.30 11.65
CA GLY A 69 -3.83 12.37 12.47
C GLY A 69 -5.09 12.01 11.68
N MET A 70 -4.96 11.20 10.60
CA MET A 70 -6.02 10.98 9.64
C MET A 70 -6.67 9.60 9.80
N GLU A 71 -8.00 9.59 9.97
CA GLU A 71 -8.84 8.41 9.80
C GLU A 71 -9.43 8.43 8.38
N VAL A 72 -9.17 7.38 7.62
CA VAL A 72 -9.52 7.36 6.18
C VAL A 72 -10.94 6.92 5.88
N ARG A 73 -11.71 6.51 6.88
CA ARG A 73 -13.10 6.12 6.69
C ARG A 73 -13.95 7.30 6.19
N GLY A 74 -14.63 7.08 5.07
CA GLY A 74 -15.49 8.10 4.44
C GLY A 74 -14.74 9.13 3.59
N GLU A 75 -13.42 9.04 3.50
CA GLU A 75 -12.56 10.00 2.79
C GLU A 75 -12.44 9.67 1.28
N ASN A 76 -12.03 10.67 0.49
CA ASN A 76 -11.70 10.54 -0.92
C ASN A 76 -10.19 10.39 -1.07
N VAL A 77 -9.76 9.33 -1.72
CA VAL A 77 -8.35 8.98 -1.84
C VAL A 77 -7.92 8.86 -3.30
N LEU A 78 -6.79 9.47 -3.63
CA LEU A 78 -6.06 9.26 -4.88
C LEU A 78 -4.83 8.41 -4.59
N LEU A 79 -4.81 7.18 -5.10
CA LEU A 79 -3.71 6.23 -4.94
C LEU A 79 -2.85 6.24 -6.21
N LEU A 80 -1.58 6.53 -6.06
CA LEU A 80 -0.59 6.49 -7.13
C LEU A 80 0.18 5.17 -7.05
N GLY A 81 0.03 4.34 -8.07
CA GLY A 81 0.71 3.05 -8.19
C GLY A 81 -0.19 1.84 -7.91
N ALA A 82 -0.08 0.83 -8.78
CA ALA A 82 -0.76 -0.48 -8.71
C ALA A 82 0.25 -1.64 -8.70
N GLY A 83 1.37 -1.45 -8.01
CA GLY A 83 2.34 -2.49 -7.67
C GLY A 83 1.92 -3.26 -6.44
N GLY A 84 2.81 -4.13 -5.91
CA GLY A 84 2.50 -4.92 -4.72
C GLY A 84 2.15 -4.09 -3.47
N ALA A 85 2.79 -2.92 -3.28
CA ALA A 85 2.43 -2.01 -2.18
C ALA A 85 1.08 -1.32 -2.45
N GLY A 86 0.87 -0.82 -3.69
CA GLY A 86 -0.37 -0.18 -4.08
C GLY A 86 -1.58 -1.13 -4.06
N HIS A 87 -1.40 -2.42 -4.39
CA HIS A 87 -2.45 -3.44 -4.27
C HIS A 87 -2.91 -3.58 -2.82
N VAL A 88 -1.97 -3.81 -1.89
CA VAL A 88 -2.29 -3.93 -0.46
C VAL A 88 -2.90 -2.65 0.08
N ALA A 89 -2.35 -1.48 -0.27
CA ALA A 89 -2.87 -0.19 0.15
C ALA A 89 -4.32 0.02 -0.32
N ALA A 90 -4.61 -0.25 -1.60
CA ALA A 90 -5.95 -0.11 -2.16
C ALA A 90 -6.99 -0.99 -1.46
N LEU A 91 -6.66 -2.27 -1.22
CA LEU A 91 -7.54 -3.19 -0.51
C LEU A 91 -7.76 -2.78 0.95
N LYS A 92 -6.69 -2.36 1.64
CA LYS A 92 -6.79 -1.92 3.04
C LYS A 92 -7.63 -0.65 3.17
N LEU A 93 -7.42 0.34 2.30
CA LEU A 93 -8.24 1.56 2.26
C LEU A 93 -9.71 1.23 2.01
N ALA A 94 -10.00 0.35 1.04
CA ALA A 94 -11.36 -0.10 0.75
C ALA A 94 -12.00 -0.83 1.94
N ALA A 95 -11.28 -1.75 2.58
CA ALA A 95 -11.73 -2.46 3.78
C ALA A 95 -11.98 -1.52 4.97
N THR A 96 -11.19 -0.44 5.10
CA THR A 96 -11.40 0.59 6.14
C THR A 96 -12.64 1.45 5.86
N GLY A 97 -13.16 1.43 4.62
CA GLY A 97 -14.38 2.11 4.23
C GLY A 97 -14.15 3.55 3.76
N VAL A 98 -13.13 3.79 2.95
CA VAL A 98 -13.02 5.04 2.18
C VAL A 98 -14.28 5.23 1.34
N ARG A 99 -14.69 6.48 1.10
CA ARG A 99 -15.87 6.79 0.28
C ARG A 99 -15.55 6.58 -1.20
N GLN A 100 -14.47 7.18 -1.66
CA GLN A 100 -14.04 7.11 -3.05
C GLN A 100 -12.54 6.81 -3.14
N LEU A 101 -12.18 5.93 -4.09
CA LEU A 101 -10.80 5.58 -4.36
C LEU A 101 -10.51 5.70 -5.86
N HIS A 102 -9.61 6.60 -6.23
CA HIS A 102 -9.04 6.69 -7.56
C HIS A 102 -7.69 5.97 -7.58
N ILE A 103 -7.49 5.06 -8.54
CA ILE A 103 -6.22 4.35 -8.71
C ILE A 103 -5.57 4.77 -10.01
N VAL A 104 -4.41 5.41 -9.90
CA VAL A 104 -3.60 5.84 -11.06
C VAL A 104 -2.38 4.95 -11.18
N ASN A 105 -2.17 4.38 -12.36
CA ASN A 105 -0.99 3.57 -12.65
C ASN A 105 -0.60 3.64 -14.12
N ARG A 106 0.70 3.64 -14.40
CA ARG A 106 1.23 3.62 -15.78
C ARG A 106 0.66 2.45 -16.61
N THR A 107 0.56 1.27 -16.01
CA THR A 107 -0.08 0.10 -16.63
C THR A 107 -1.53 0.03 -16.16
N VAL A 108 -2.44 0.54 -16.98
CA VAL A 108 -3.87 0.66 -16.64
C VAL A 108 -4.50 -0.68 -16.25
N SER A 109 -4.13 -1.78 -16.92
CA SER A 109 -4.68 -3.12 -16.62
C SER A 109 -4.41 -3.59 -15.18
N LYS A 110 -3.30 -3.16 -14.56
CA LYS A 110 -3.03 -3.46 -13.15
C LYS A 110 -3.99 -2.71 -12.21
N ALA A 111 -4.25 -1.45 -12.49
CA ALA A 111 -5.22 -0.66 -11.73
C ALA A 111 -6.64 -1.21 -11.88
N GLU A 112 -7.02 -1.61 -13.11
CA GLU A 112 -8.33 -2.26 -13.37
C GLU A 112 -8.47 -3.59 -12.63
N SER A 113 -7.43 -4.41 -12.55
CA SER A 113 -7.45 -5.66 -11.79
C SER A 113 -7.78 -5.41 -10.31
N ILE A 114 -7.11 -4.43 -9.69
CA ILE A 114 -7.36 -4.03 -8.29
C ILE A 114 -8.78 -3.45 -8.16
N ALA A 115 -9.19 -2.60 -9.09
CA ALA A 115 -10.52 -1.99 -9.04
C ALA A 115 -11.64 -3.05 -9.13
N ASN A 116 -11.47 -4.09 -9.96
CA ASN A 116 -12.43 -5.19 -10.07
C ASN A 116 -12.49 -6.03 -8.78
N GLU A 117 -11.36 -6.27 -8.15
CA GLU A 117 -11.31 -6.95 -6.84
C GLU A 117 -12.05 -6.13 -5.77
N ILE A 118 -11.82 -4.81 -5.72
CA ILE A 118 -12.50 -3.91 -4.79
C ILE A 118 -14.00 -3.89 -5.03
N ARG A 119 -14.45 -3.77 -6.28
CA ARG A 119 -15.89 -3.81 -6.63
C ARG A 119 -16.57 -5.07 -6.12
N THR A 120 -15.86 -6.20 -6.15
CA THR A 120 -16.38 -7.50 -5.69
C THR A 120 -16.40 -7.60 -4.17
N ARG A 121 -15.29 -7.21 -3.50
CA ARG A 121 -15.11 -7.41 -2.05
C ARG A 121 -15.74 -6.28 -1.22
N PHE A 122 -15.72 -5.05 -1.74
CA PHE A 122 -16.11 -3.82 -1.02
C PHE A 122 -17.05 -2.96 -1.86
N PRO A 123 -18.28 -3.45 -2.18
CA PRO A 123 -19.18 -2.79 -3.12
C PRO A 123 -19.69 -1.40 -2.69
N ALA A 124 -19.49 -1.03 -1.43
CA ALA A 124 -19.83 0.30 -0.92
C ALA A 124 -18.82 1.39 -1.30
N VAL A 125 -17.61 1.01 -1.77
CA VAL A 125 -16.56 1.96 -2.15
C VAL A 125 -16.76 2.39 -3.60
N GLU A 126 -16.79 3.69 -3.85
CA GLU A 126 -16.77 4.25 -5.19
C GLU A 126 -15.35 4.14 -5.77
N ILE A 127 -15.13 3.21 -6.71
CA ILE A 127 -13.82 2.95 -7.28
C ILE A 127 -13.72 3.40 -8.75
N ALA A 128 -12.68 4.18 -9.07
CA ALA A 128 -12.35 4.61 -10.41
C ALA A 128 -10.88 4.35 -10.76
N VAL A 129 -10.60 4.10 -12.03
CA VAL A 129 -9.23 3.99 -12.55
C VAL A 129 -8.90 5.26 -13.33
N GLY A 130 -7.74 5.85 -13.00
CA GLY A 130 -7.28 7.13 -13.53
C GLY A 130 -7.56 8.30 -12.58
N TYR A 131 -7.13 9.47 -13.02
CA TYR A 131 -7.39 10.71 -12.30
C TYR A 131 -8.87 11.08 -12.31
N PRO A 132 -9.36 11.89 -11.33
CA PRO A 132 -10.67 12.52 -11.42
C PRO A 132 -10.83 13.28 -12.75
N LYS A 133 -12.06 13.37 -13.24
CA LYS A 133 -12.33 14.10 -14.51
C LYS A 133 -12.04 15.60 -14.42
N ASP A 134 -12.32 16.17 -13.25
CA ASP A 134 -11.94 17.56 -12.93
C ASP A 134 -10.63 17.52 -12.15
N LYS A 135 -9.61 18.19 -12.69
CA LYS A 135 -8.28 18.26 -12.08
C LYS A 135 -8.26 18.95 -10.71
N ASP A 136 -9.25 19.79 -10.44
CA ASP A 136 -9.41 20.53 -9.20
C ASP A 136 -10.36 19.83 -8.21
N THR A 137 -10.64 18.53 -8.43
CA THR A 137 -11.42 17.69 -7.49
C THR A 137 -10.74 17.66 -6.13
N GLU A 138 -11.53 17.90 -5.08
CA GLU A 138 -11.05 17.81 -3.71
C GLU A 138 -10.73 16.36 -3.33
N MET A 139 -9.51 16.14 -2.84
CA MET A 139 -9.07 14.86 -2.30
C MET A 139 -8.61 15.02 -0.86
N ASP A 140 -9.05 14.12 0.00
CA ASP A 140 -8.63 14.12 1.40
C ASP A 140 -7.20 13.60 1.52
N LEU A 141 -6.84 12.62 0.69
CA LEU A 141 -5.53 11.99 0.71
C LEU A 141 -5.02 11.69 -0.71
N VAL A 142 -3.77 12.04 -1.00
CA VAL A 142 -2.97 11.47 -2.09
C VAL A 142 -1.93 10.55 -1.47
N LEU A 143 -1.94 9.27 -1.87
CA LEU A 143 -1.04 8.24 -1.35
C LEU A 143 -0.12 7.74 -2.46
N ASN A 144 1.19 7.94 -2.33
CA ASN A 144 2.18 7.41 -3.27
C ASN A 144 2.64 6.00 -2.86
N CYS A 145 2.34 5.03 -3.71
CA CYS A 145 2.81 3.65 -3.62
C CYS A 145 3.71 3.27 -4.81
N THR A 146 4.20 4.25 -5.56
CA THR A 146 5.16 4.02 -6.65
C THR A 146 6.59 3.99 -6.12
N SER A 147 7.53 3.66 -6.99
CA SER A 147 8.97 3.81 -6.71
C SER A 147 9.53 5.17 -7.14
N LEU A 148 8.71 6.06 -7.74
CA LEU A 148 9.16 7.37 -8.19
C LEU A 148 9.38 8.29 -7.00
N GLY A 149 10.63 8.71 -6.83
CA GLY A 149 11.12 9.47 -5.68
C GLY A 149 12.21 8.75 -4.88
N LEU A 150 12.44 7.44 -5.15
CA LEU A 150 13.53 6.67 -4.53
C LEU A 150 14.92 7.12 -5.05
N ALA A 151 15.04 7.41 -6.33
CA ALA A 151 16.30 7.82 -6.92
C ALA A 151 16.36 9.33 -7.10
N LYS A 152 17.59 9.87 -6.94
CA LYS A 152 17.82 11.30 -7.20
C LYS A 152 17.54 11.62 -8.66
N GLY A 153 16.62 12.56 -8.89
CA GLY A 153 16.19 12.98 -10.25
C GLY A 153 15.00 12.20 -10.79
N ASP A 154 14.38 11.34 -9.99
CA ASP A 154 13.08 10.76 -10.34
C ASP A 154 12.05 11.85 -10.63
N ALA A 155 11.18 11.56 -11.57
CA ALA A 155 10.05 12.43 -11.88
C ALA A 155 9.00 12.42 -10.76
N LEU A 156 8.21 13.47 -10.71
CA LEU A 156 7.01 13.52 -9.88
C LEU A 156 6.08 12.35 -10.25
N PRO A 157 5.60 11.55 -9.29
CA PRO A 157 4.67 10.45 -9.57
C PRO A 157 3.25 10.92 -9.95
N LEU A 158 3.02 12.22 -9.95
CA LEU A 158 1.76 12.89 -10.22
C LEU A 158 1.82 13.62 -11.56
N ASP A 159 0.80 13.45 -12.41
CA ASP A 159 0.60 14.29 -13.60
C ASP A 159 -0.12 15.58 -13.21
N THR A 160 0.62 16.67 -13.11
CA THR A 160 0.09 17.99 -12.74
C THR A 160 -0.83 18.62 -13.80
N GLY A 161 -0.81 18.10 -15.03
CA GLY A 161 -1.78 18.47 -16.06
C GLY A 161 -3.14 17.82 -15.86
N ALA A 162 -3.17 16.66 -15.19
CA ALA A 162 -4.37 15.88 -14.93
C ALA A 162 -4.96 16.09 -13.53
N PHE A 163 -4.15 16.49 -12.54
CA PHE A 163 -4.59 16.70 -11.17
C PHE A 163 -3.78 17.78 -10.46
N SER A 164 -4.49 18.66 -9.69
CA SER A 164 -3.87 19.68 -8.85
C SER A 164 -3.88 19.28 -7.38
N LEU A 165 -2.78 19.56 -6.67
CA LEU A 165 -2.68 19.39 -5.23
C LEU A 165 -3.33 20.54 -4.43
N ASP A 166 -3.74 21.63 -5.07
CA ASP A 166 -4.21 22.86 -4.40
C ASP A 166 -5.45 22.63 -3.50
N LYS A 167 -6.22 21.58 -3.76
CA LYS A 167 -7.39 21.19 -2.97
C LYS A 167 -7.22 19.83 -2.28
N THR A 168 -5.97 19.42 -2.09
CA THR A 168 -5.65 18.18 -1.36
C THR A 168 -5.34 18.51 0.09
N ARG A 169 -6.01 17.82 1.03
CA ARG A 169 -5.76 18.01 2.44
C ARG A 169 -4.42 17.45 2.88
N ALA A 170 -4.10 16.21 2.48
CA ALA A 170 -2.89 15.53 2.89
C ALA A 170 -2.27 14.69 1.77
N VAL A 171 -0.95 14.58 1.81
CA VAL A 171 -0.15 13.72 0.93
C VAL A 171 0.74 12.83 1.78
N TYR A 172 0.64 11.53 1.57
CA TYR A 172 1.48 10.52 2.21
C TYR A 172 2.35 9.83 1.17
N ASP A 173 3.65 9.76 1.40
CA ASP A 173 4.57 9.05 0.53
C ASP A 173 5.13 7.82 1.25
N MET A 174 4.89 6.61 0.69
CA MET A 174 5.44 5.38 1.26
C MET A 174 6.96 5.25 1.10
N ILE A 175 7.61 6.24 0.48
CA ILE A 175 9.06 6.31 0.35
C ILE A 175 9.63 7.00 1.60
N TYR A 176 10.33 6.23 2.44
CA TYR A 176 10.94 6.73 3.67
C TYR A 176 12.37 7.24 3.48
N GLN A 177 12.98 6.94 2.32
CA GLN A 177 14.32 7.42 1.97
C GLN A 177 14.42 7.69 0.47
N PRO A 178 14.69 8.94 0.05
CA PRO A 178 15.00 10.12 0.88
C PRO A 178 13.80 10.60 1.70
N ALA A 179 14.04 11.31 2.80
CA ALA A 179 12.99 11.90 3.64
C ALA A 179 12.20 13.01 2.93
N GLU A 180 12.75 13.60 1.86
CA GLU A 180 12.07 14.57 1.00
C GLU A 180 12.05 14.04 -0.43
N THR A 181 10.85 13.68 -0.89
CA THR A 181 10.60 13.27 -2.27
C THR A 181 10.09 14.45 -3.11
N PRO A 182 10.17 14.38 -4.46
CA PRO A 182 9.56 15.39 -5.31
C PRO A 182 8.06 15.59 -5.04
N LEU A 183 7.34 14.54 -4.65
CA LEU A 183 5.92 14.62 -4.32
C LEU A 183 5.69 15.40 -3.02
N LEU A 184 6.43 15.09 -1.96
CA LEU A 184 6.31 15.80 -0.67
C LEU A 184 6.69 17.28 -0.80
N ALA A 185 7.73 17.60 -1.58
CA ALA A 185 8.10 18.98 -1.86
C ALA A 185 6.97 19.76 -2.61
N ALA A 186 6.38 19.14 -3.64
CA ALA A 186 5.25 19.73 -4.37
C ALA A 186 4.01 19.90 -3.48
N ALA A 187 3.71 18.92 -2.63
CA ALA A 187 2.59 18.94 -1.69
C ALA A 187 2.73 20.07 -0.65
N ARG A 188 3.92 20.25 -0.08
CA ARG A 188 4.18 21.37 0.84
C ARG A 188 4.03 22.73 0.16
N ALA A 189 4.50 22.85 -1.09
CA ALA A 189 4.33 24.08 -1.86
C ALA A 189 2.85 24.41 -2.14
N ALA A 190 1.99 23.40 -2.27
CA ALA A 190 0.54 23.52 -2.42
C ALA A 190 -0.20 23.71 -1.08
N GLY A 191 0.50 23.66 0.07
CA GLY A 191 -0.10 23.84 1.40
C GLY A 191 -0.73 22.56 2.00
N CYS A 192 -0.44 21.38 1.43
CA CYS A 192 -0.93 20.11 1.97
C CYS A 192 -0.19 19.73 3.26
N GLN A 193 -0.87 19.00 4.15
CA GLN A 193 -0.21 18.24 5.20
C GLN A 193 0.60 17.10 4.57
N THR A 194 1.82 16.80 5.05
CA THR A 194 2.71 15.80 4.41
C THR A 194 3.35 14.86 5.43
N ALA A 195 3.49 13.60 5.07
CA ALA A 195 4.27 12.60 5.79
C ALA A 195 4.85 11.55 4.82
#